data_d1c85564419b9a2ca89314534dd40731
#
_entry.id   d1c85564419b9a2ca89314534dd40731
#
_cell.length_a   1.000
_cell.length_b   1.000
_cell.length_c   1.000
_cell.angle_alpha   90.00
_cell.angle_beta   90.00
_cell.angle_gamma   90.00
#
_symmetry.space_group_name_H-M   'P 1'
#
loop_
_entity.id
_entity.type
_entity.pdbx_description
1 polymer ?
#
loop_
_entity_poly.entity_id
_entity_poly.type
_entity_poly.pdbx_seq_one_letter_code
_entity_poly.pdbx_strand_id
1 'polypeptide(L)'
;MKLTIDNREIEARTGQTLLELVKALGLDTDRLSTRPLAAKIAGETFTLNYVPVRLKEELDPANPQRRAMAASGGKIKLLHYCDNTGRDAYTRTVQFVLFLALRQLYPGITAKMNCTVGQGLYIQVMSDDFDAAALKDRVARLIEEDIPLIRKRITTEQAIDYFR
;
A
#
# COMPACT_ATOMS: atom_id res chain seq x y z
N MET A 1 6.46 -23.71 -2.38
CA MET A 1 7.67 -23.19 -1.72
C MET A 1 7.36 -22.94 -0.24
N LYS A 2 8.21 -23.39 0.68
CA LYS A 2 8.04 -23.07 2.11
C LYS A 2 8.45 -21.62 2.39
N LEU A 3 7.58 -20.88 3.08
CA LEU A 3 7.82 -19.52 3.56
C LEU A 3 7.62 -19.47 5.07
N THR A 4 8.30 -18.55 5.72
CA THR A 4 8.13 -18.27 7.14
C THR A 4 7.61 -16.84 7.31
N ILE A 5 6.36 -16.67 7.75
CA ILE A 5 5.70 -15.38 7.97
C ILE A 5 5.53 -15.20 9.48
N ASP A 6 6.20 -14.22 10.08
CA ASP A 6 6.20 -13.96 11.53
C ASP A 6 6.37 -15.24 12.37
N ASN A 7 7.38 -16.04 12.04
CA ASN A 7 7.70 -17.33 12.68
C ASN A 7 6.67 -18.46 12.44
N ARG A 8 5.70 -18.29 11.57
CA ARG A 8 4.77 -19.34 11.15
C ARG A 8 5.15 -19.86 9.78
N GLU A 9 5.29 -21.16 9.65
CA GLU A 9 5.59 -21.79 8.37
C GLU A 9 4.31 -21.99 7.55
N ILE A 10 4.40 -21.69 6.26
CA ILE A 10 3.32 -21.90 5.29
C ILE A 10 3.88 -22.37 3.96
N GLU A 11 3.16 -23.25 3.29
CA GLU A 11 3.48 -23.65 1.94
C GLU A 11 2.78 -22.74 0.93
N ALA A 12 3.54 -21.89 0.26
CA ALA A 12 3.03 -20.97 -0.76
C ALA A 12 3.03 -21.62 -2.14
N ARG A 13 1.92 -21.45 -2.84
CA ARG A 13 1.75 -21.84 -4.24
C ARG A 13 2.16 -20.68 -5.15
N THR A 14 2.48 -21.00 -6.40
CA THR A 14 2.74 -19.99 -7.43
C THR A 14 1.52 -19.12 -7.66
N GLY A 15 1.72 -17.80 -7.73
CA GLY A 15 0.66 -16.82 -7.97
C GLY A 15 -0.08 -16.34 -6.74
N GLN A 16 0.11 -16.96 -5.56
CA GLN A 16 -0.52 -16.49 -4.32
C GLN A 16 0.10 -15.17 -3.84
N THR A 17 -0.74 -14.23 -3.44
CA THR A 17 -0.33 -12.97 -2.82
C THR A 17 0.03 -13.17 -1.35
N LEU A 18 0.80 -12.23 -0.79
CA LEU A 18 1.04 -12.20 0.66
C LEU A 18 -0.25 -12.06 1.46
N LEU A 19 -1.22 -11.30 0.95
CA LEU A 19 -2.53 -11.13 1.60
C LEU A 19 -3.27 -12.48 1.75
N GLU A 20 -3.28 -13.28 0.70
CA GLU A 20 -3.90 -14.62 0.75
C GLU A 20 -3.19 -15.54 1.74
N LEU A 21 -1.86 -15.48 1.81
CA LEU A 21 -1.07 -16.24 2.77
C LEU A 21 -1.32 -15.77 4.21
N VAL A 22 -1.42 -14.46 4.44
CA VAL A 22 -1.75 -13.86 5.74
C VAL A 22 -3.14 -14.29 6.20
N LYS A 23 -4.13 -14.28 5.29
CA LYS A 23 -5.49 -14.77 5.56
C LYS A 23 -5.49 -16.27 5.90
N ALA A 24 -4.77 -17.08 5.13
CA ALA A 24 -4.65 -18.53 5.38
C ALA A 24 -4.01 -18.85 6.74
N LEU A 25 -3.13 -17.97 7.25
CA LEU A 25 -2.53 -18.09 8.59
C LEU A 25 -3.42 -17.52 9.71
N GLY A 26 -4.59 -16.95 9.40
CA GLY A 26 -5.47 -16.29 10.37
C GLY A 26 -4.84 -15.05 11.00
N LEU A 27 -3.96 -14.36 10.27
CA LEU A 27 -3.28 -13.13 10.73
C LEU A 27 -3.96 -11.86 10.24
N ASP A 28 -4.96 -11.96 9.36
CA ASP A 28 -5.78 -10.83 8.93
C ASP A 28 -6.82 -10.50 10.00
N THR A 29 -6.76 -9.31 10.56
CA THR A 29 -7.64 -8.86 11.64
C THR A 29 -8.26 -7.51 11.30
N ASP A 30 -9.46 -7.22 11.82
CA ASP A 30 -10.14 -5.94 11.58
C ASP A 30 -9.56 -4.79 12.41
N ARG A 31 -8.76 -5.09 13.42
CA ARG A 31 -8.12 -4.07 14.26
C ARG A 31 -6.90 -3.48 13.57
N LEU A 32 -6.87 -2.17 13.33
CA LEU A 32 -5.75 -1.46 12.73
C LEU A 32 -4.40 -1.74 13.44
N SER A 33 -4.41 -1.84 14.78
CA SER A 33 -3.20 -2.09 15.57
C SER A 33 -2.54 -3.46 15.31
N THR A 34 -3.33 -4.46 14.92
CA THR A 34 -2.88 -5.84 14.69
C THR A 34 -3.00 -6.28 13.24
N ARG A 35 -3.66 -5.49 12.40
CA ARG A 35 -3.81 -5.78 10.96
C ARG A 35 -2.46 -5.59 10.27
N PRO A 36 -2.00 -6.57 9.48
CA PRO A 36 -0.85 -6.39 8.62
C PRO A 36 -1.13 -5.34 7.54
N LEU A 37 -0.22 -4.38 7.38
CA LEU A 37 -0.34 -3.28 6.41
C LEU A 37 0.65 -3.44 5.26
N ALA A 38 1.78 -4.06 5.52
CA ALA A 38 2.86 -4.32 4.56
C ALA A 38 3.70 -5.49 5.05
N ALA A 39 4.69 -5.89 4.26
CA ALA A 39 5.66 -6.91 4.65
C ALA A 39 7.09 -6.43 4.43
N LYS A 40 8.03 -6.91 5.23
CA LYS A 40 9.47 -6.68 5.07
C LYS A 40 10.16 -7.98 4.69
N ILE A 41 10.90 -7.97 3.60
CA ILE A 41 11.61 -9.11 3.04
C ILE A 41 13.05 -8.67 2.76
N ALA A 42 14.04 -9.28 3.42
CA ALA A 42 15.46 -8.93 3.31
C ALA A 42 15.74 -7.41 3.41
N GLY A 43 15.05 -6.71 4.30
CA GLY A 43 15.22 -5.27 4.51
C GLY A 43 14.32 -4.37 3.64
N GLU A 44 13.77 -4.86 2.54
CA GLU A 44 12.88 -4.10 1.64
C GLU A 44 11.40 -4.24 2.03
N THR A 45 10.61 -3.19 1.75
CA THR A 45 9.17 -3.16 2.06
C THR A 45 8.33 -3.51 0.84
N PHE A 46 7.37 -4.39 1.04
CA PHE A 46 6.45 -4.90 0.02
C PHE A 46 5.00 -4.67 0.42
N THR A 47 4.14 -4.47 -0.58
CA THR A 47 2.69 -4.48 -0.36
C THR A 47 2.19 -5.90 -0.11
N LEU A 48 1.04 -6.05 0.52
CA LEU A 48 0.43 -7.37 0.72
C LEU A 48 -0.05 -8.02 -0.59
N ASN A 49 -0.22 -7.25 -1.66
CA ASN A 49 -0.51 -7.77 -3.01
C ASN A 49 0.72 -8.34 -3.72
N TYR A 50 1.89 -8.30 -3.08
CA TYR A 50 3.09 -8.93 -3.63
C TYR A 50 2.95 -10.44 -3.71
N VAL A 51 3.37 -11.04 -4.84
CA VAL A 51 3.39 -12.49 -5.08
C VAL A 51 4.80 -13.01 -4.84
N PRO A 52 5.05 -13.72 -3.72
CA PRO A 52 6.41 -14.18 -3.36
C PRO A 52 6.90 -15.33 -4.22
N VAL A 53 6.00 -16.15 -4.75
CA VAL A 53 6.32 -17.30 -5.62
C VAL A 53 5.74 -17.10 -6.99
N ARG A 54 6.61 -16.81 -7.97
CA ARG A 54 6.25 -16.59 -9.39
C ARG A 54 6.85 -17.67 -10.28
N LEU A 55 6.30 -17.85 -11.47
CA LEU A 55 6.90 -18.68 -12.52
C LEU A 55 8.25 -18.07 -12.94
N LYS A 56 9.22 -18.94 -13.30
CA LYS A 56 10.58 -18.50 -13.69
C LYS A 56 10.58 -17.55 -14.89
N GLU A 57 9.62 -17.71 -15.78
CA GLU A 57 9.47 -16.94 -17.03
C GLU A 57 9.01 -15.48 -16.80
N GLU A 58 8.36 -15.21 -15.66
CA GLU A 58 7.88 -13.86 -15.31
C GLU A 58 8.93 -13.01 -14.56
N LEU A 59 10.12 -13.55 -14.40
CA LEU A 59 11.12 -12.97 -13.50
C LEU A 59 12.25 -12.31 -14.28
N ASP A 60 12.19 -10.99 -14.41
CA ASP A 60 13.35 -10.19 -14.74
C ASP A 60 14.45 -10.40 -13.67
N PRO A 61 15.64 -10.89 -14.05
CA PRO A 61 16.76 -11.08 -13.12
C PRO A 61 17.21 -9.80 -12.41
N ALA A 62 16.98 -8.65 -13.03
CA ALA A 62 17.33 -7.33 -12.50
C ALA A 62 16.30 -6.80 -11.48
N ASN A 63 15.15 -7.46 -11.31
CA ASN A 63 14.10 -6.99 -10.40
C ASN A 63 14.57 -7.07 -8.94
N PRO A 64 14.65 -5.93 -8.22
CA PRO A 64 15.09 -5.89 -6.82
C PRO A 64 14.26 -6.80 -5.92
N GLN A 65 12.96 -6.94 -6.21
CA GLN A 65 12.04 -7.75 -5.42
C GLN A 65 12.39 -9.24 -5.46
N ARG A 66 12.91 -9.74 -6.58
CA ARG A 66 13.39 -11.11 -6.71
C ARG A 66 14.62 -11.34 -5.85
N ARG A 67 15.55 -10.38 -5.84
CA ARG A 67 16.77 -10.46 -5.03
C ARG A 67 16.44 -10.49 -3.54
N ALA A 68 15.48 -9.69 -3.10
CA ALA A 68 15.03 -9.66 -1.72
C ALA A 68 14.46 -11.02 -1.27
N MET A 69 13.59 -11.66 -2.08
CA MET A 69 13.06 -13.00 -1.77
C MET A 69 14.16 -14.07 -1.69
N ALA A 70 15.08 -14.09 -2.66
CA ALA A 70 16.21 -15.02 -2.64
C ALA A 70 17.11 -14.81 -1.41
N ALA A 71 17.41 -13.54 -1.08
CA ALA A 71 18.25 -13.18 0.06
C ALA A 71 17.59 -13.48 1.42
N SER A 72 16.25 -13.43 1.50
CA SER A 72 15.50 -13.67 2.74
C SER A 72 15.48 -15.15 3.17
N GLY A 73 15.80 -16.08 2.26
CA GLY A 73 15.61 -17.50 2.50
C GLY A 73 14.14 -17.87 2.77
N GLY A 74 13.19 -17.09 2.26
CA GLY A 74 11.74 -17.27 2.47
C GLY A 74 11.21 -16.67 3.77
N LYS A 75 12.00 -15.91 4.51
CA LYS A 75 11.58 -15.23 5.74
C LYS A 75 10.91 -13.89 5.43
N ILE A 76 9.72 -13.70 5.97
CA ILE A 76 8.86 -12.53 5.76
C ILE A 76 8.41 -12.02 7.13
N LYS A 77 8.65 -10.73 7.41
CA LYS A 77 8.13 -10.05 8.59
C LYS A 77 6.95 -9.18 8.20
N LEU A 78 5.82 -9.31 8.88
CA LEU A 78 4.68 -8.42 8.71
C LEU A 78 4.93 -7.08 9.40
N LEU A 79 4.41 -6.02 8.82
CA LEU A 79 4.50 -4.66 9.35
C LEU A 79 3.09 -4.18 9.71
N HIS A 80 2.95 -3.71 10.94
CA HIS A 80 1.70 -3.25 11.52
C HIS A 80 1.73 -1.74 11.75
N TYR A 81 0.62 -1.15 12.16
CA TYR A 81 0.53 0.28 12.44
C TYR A 81 1.49 0.76 13.55
N CYS A 82 1.87 -0.11 14.48
CA CYS A 82 2.87 0.20 15.51
C CYS A 82 4.30 0.29 14.96
N ASP A 83 4.58 -0.33 13.83
CA ASP A 83 5.86 -0.20 13.13
C ASP A 83 5.91 1.14 12.38
N ASN A 84 7.02 1.89 12.44
CA ASN A 84 7.16 3.16 11.71
C ASN A 84 6.86 3.00 10.21
N THR A 85 7.46 2.00 9.57
CA THR A 85 7.24 1.75 8.14
C THR A 85 5.80 1.35 7.82
N GLY A 86 5.14 0.57 8.69
CA GLY A 86 3.73 0.19 8.52
C GLY A 86 2.82 1.41 8.67
N ARG A 87 3.07 2.25 9.66
CA ARG A 87 2.35 3.52 9.85
C ARG A 87 2.53 4.48 8.68
N ASP A 88 3.76 4.60 8.16
CA ASP A 88 4.05 5.43 6.99
C ASP A 88 3.31 4.94 5.74
N ALA A 89 3.27 3.62 5.52
CA ALA A 89 2.53 3.02 4.41
C ALA A 89 1.03 3.31 4.53
N TYR A 90 0.45 3.13 5.71
CA TYR A 90 -0.95 3.43 5.99
C TYR A 90 -1.25 4.92 5.76
N THR A 91 -0.45 5.81 6.35
CA THR A 91 -0.64 7.26 6.25
C THR A 91 -0.58 7.73 4.80
N ARG A 92 0.39 7.25 4.01
CA ARG A 92 0.49 7.59 2.57
C ARG A 92 -0.71 7.09 1.77
N THR A 93 -1.23 5.91 2.10
CA THR A 93 -2.43 5.38 1.44
C THR A 93 -3.65 6.24 1.75
N VAL A 94 -3.86 6.62 3.02
CA VAL A 94 -4.94 7.52 3.43
C VAL A 94 -4.83 8.88 2.73
N GLN A 95 -3.62 9.45 2.68
CA GLN A 95 -3.36 10.69 1.94
C GLN A 95 -3.73 10.57 0.47
N PHE A 96 -3.32 9.48 -0.18
CA PHE A 96 -3.63 9.24 -1.59
C PHE A 96 -5.14 9.17 -1.84
N VAL A 97 -5.88 8.40 -1.04
CA VAL A 97 -7.35 8.29 -1.13
C VAL A 97 -8.03 9.65 -0.93
N LEU A 98 -7.55 10.42 0.05
CA LEU A 98 -8.07 11.75 0.33
C LEU A 98 -7.86 12.72 -0.84
N PHE A 99 -6.66 12.76 -1.43
CA PHE A 99 -6.39 13.59 -2.61
C PHE A 99 -7.17 13.12 -3.83
N LEU A 100 -7.38 11.82 -4.00
CA LEU A 100 -8.24 11.27 -5.06
C LEU A 100 -9.67 11.76 -4.90
N ALA A 101 -10.24 11.69 -3.69
CA ALA A 101 -11.57 12.19 -3.39
C ALA A 101 -11.69 13.69 -3.65
N LEU A 102 -10.72 14.48 -3.20
CA LEU A 102 -10.64 15.92 -3.46
C LEU A 102 -10.65 16.23 -4.96
N ARG A 103 -9.83 15.54 -5.74
CA ARG A 103 -9.74 15.76 -7.19
C ARG A 103 -11.03 15.39 -7.92
N GLN A 104 -11.75 14.37 -7.43
CA GLN A 104 -13.03 13.96 -8.03
C GLN A 104 -14.19 14.93 -7.72
N LEU A 105 -14.23 15.44 -6.49
CA LEU A 105 -15.27 16.40 -6.08
C LEU A 105 -15.01 17.81 -6.60
N TYR A 106 -13.74 18.21 -6.63
CA TYR A 106 -13.31 19.57 -6.93
C TYR A 106 -12.20 19.57 -7.99
N PRO A 107 -12.53 19.34 -9.28
CA PRO A 107 -11.54 19.39 -10.36
C PRO A 107 -10.81 20.73 -10.38
N GLY A 108 -9.49 20.73 -10.33
CA GLY A 108 -8.66 21.95 -10.33
C GLY A 108 -8.42 22.60 -8.98
N ILE A 109 -8.95 22.03 -7.88
CA ILE A 109 -8.68 22.55 -6.53
C ILE A 109 -7.22 22.43 -6.16
N THR A 110 -6.69 23.45 -5.50
CA THR A 110 -5.35 23.40 -4.91
C THR A 110 -5.47 22.97 -3.45
N ALA A 111 -4.90 21.81 -3.15
CA ALA A 111 -4.80 21.32 -1.78
C ALA A 111 -3.33 21.03 -1.44
N LYS A 112 -2.89 21.46 -0.26
CA LYS A 112 -1.51 21.27 0.23
C LYS A 112 -1.54 20.61 1.59
N MET A 113 -0.66 19.64 1.78
CA MET A 113 -0.39 19.05 3.08
C MET A 113 0.91 19.63 3.60
N ASN A 114 0.82 20.52 4.59
CA ASN A 114 1.96 21.33 5.02
C ASN A 114 2.63 20.82 6.30
N CYS A 115 1.85 20.23 7.21
CA CYS A 115 2.37 19.82 8.52
C CYS A 115 1.49 18.76 9.19
N THR A 116 2.02 18.18 10.24
CA THR A 116 1.25 17.36 11.18
C THR A 116 0.88 18.22 12.40
N VAL A 117 -0.34 18.04 12.89
CA VAL A 117 -0.82 18.67 14.12
C VAL A 117 -1.20 17.57 15.10
N GLY A 118 -0.40 17.38 16.13
CA GLY A 118 -0.52 16.23 17.03
C GLY A 118 -0.35 14.91 16.29
N GLN A 119 -1.36 14.05 16.31
CA GLN A 119 -1.40 12.79 15.55
C GLN A 119 -2.10 12.93 14.20
N GLY A 120 -2.62 14.10 13.88
CA GLY A 120 -3.35 14.38 12.64
C GLY A 120 -2.49 15.02 11.55
N LEU A 121 -2.99 14.96 10.33
CA LEU A 121 -2.43 15.65 9.17
C LEU A 121 -3.24 16.91 8.90
N TYR A 122 -2.55 18.04 8.80
CA TYR A 122 -3.18 19.29 8.41
C TYR A 122 -3.15 19.43 6.89
N ILE A 123 -4.34 19.61 6.30
CA ILE A 123 -4.52 19.83 4.87
C ILE A 123 -5.16 21.18 4.68
N GLN A 124 -4.47 22.03 3.94
CA GLN A 124 -4.99 23.32 3.51
C GLN A 124 -5.65 23.15 2.15
N VAL A 125 -6.93 23.45 2.08
CA VAL A 125 -7.75 23.46 0.85
C VAL A 125 -8.04 24.91 0.49
N MET A 126 -7.68 25.31 -0.72
CA MET A 126 -7.89 26.68 -1.21
C MET A 126 -9.17 26.71 -2.07
N SER A 127 -10.31 26.82 -1.42
CA SER A 127 -11.62 27.01 -2.07
C SER A 127 -12.62 27.51 -1.05
N ASP A 128 -13.45 28.47 -1.44
CA ASP A 128 -14.54 29.00 -0.62
C ASP A 128 -15.74 28.06 -0.61
N ASP A 129 -15.89 27.20 -1.62
CA ASP A 129 -17.01 26.25 -1.77
C ASP A 129 -16.67 24.84 -1.21
N PHE A 130 -15.65 24.74 -0.34
CA PHE A 130 -15.22 23.46 0.19
C PHE A 130 -16.20 22.90 1.23
N ASP A 131 -16.75 21.71 0.97
CA ASP A 131 -17.58 20.94 1.90
C ASP A 131 -16.84 19.72 2.46
N ALA A 132 -16.52 19.79 3.75
CA ALA A 132 -15.83 18.71 4.46
C ALA A 132 -16.70 17.44 4.62
N ALA A 133 -18.05 17.59 4.68
CA ALA A 133 -18.95 16.46 4.78
C ALA A 133 -19.00 15.68 3.47
N ALA A 134 -19.12 16.37 2.34
CA ALA A 134 -19.07 15.75 1.01
C ALA A 134 -17.74 15.03 0.78
N LEU A 135 -16.60 15.60 1.23
CA LEU A 135 -15.29 14.95 1.15
C LEU A 135 -15.27 13.67 1.98
N LYS A 136 -15.75 13.70 3.22
CA LYS A 136 -15.81 12.54 4.11
C LYS A 136 -16.63 11.40 3.46
N ASP A 137 -17.79 11.72 2.91
CA ASP A 137 -18.67 10.75 2.27
C ASP A 137 -18.03 10.16 1.00
N ARG A 138 -17.31 10.97 0.22
CA ARG A 138 -16.60 10.45 -0.96
C ARG A 138 -15.43 9.53 -0.58
N VAL A 139 -14.68 9.88 0.46
CA VAL A 139 -13.61 9.01 1.00
C VAL A 139 -14.18 7.69 1.47
N ALA A 140 -15.31 7.70 2.21
CA ALA A 140 -15.96 6.47 2.67
C ALA A 140 -16.34 5.56 1.49
N ARG A 141 -16.96 6.13 0.43
CA ARG A 141 -17.30 5.37 -0.78
C ARG A 141 -16.08 4.80 -1.50
N LEU A 142 -14.98 5.55 -1.61
CA LEU A 142 -13.73 5.05 -2.21
C LEU A 142 -13.14 3.87 -1.43
N ILE A 143 -13.30 3.86 -0.11
CA ILE A 143 -12.88 2.75 0.74
C ILE A 143 -13.78 1.54 0.52
N GLU A 144 -15.10 1.73 0.43
CA GLU A 144 -16.07 0.66 0.15
C GLU A 144 -15.90 0.06 -1.26
N GLU A 145 -15.52 0.88 -2.24
CA GLU A 145 -15.22 0.44 -3.62
C GLU A 145 -13.99 -0.48 -3.69
N ASP A 146 -13.15 -0.53 -2.65
CA ASP A 146 -11.92 -1.35 -2.52
C ASP A 146 -11.03 -1.31 -3.78
N ILE A 147 -10.81 -0.11 -4.32
CA ILE A 147 -10.08 0.09 -5.58
C ILE A 147 -8.63 -0.37 -5.44
N PRO A 148 -8.14 -1.28 -6.28
CA PRO A 148 -6.78 -1.77 -6.19
C PRO A 148 -5.77 -0.68 -6.57
N LEU A 149 -4.85 -0.36 -5.65
CA LEU A 149 -3.73 0.55 -5.90
C LEU A 149 -2.59 -0.21 -6.58
N ILE A 150 -2.40 0.02 -7.88
CA ILE A 150 -1.40 -0.66 -8.69
C ILE A 150 -0.19 0.25 -8.89
N ARG A 151 0.98 -0.18 -8.41
CA ARG A 151 2.25 0.52 -8.67
C ARG A 151 2.77 0.16 -10.06
N LYS A 152 2.93 1.16 -10.92
CA LYS A 152 3.59 1.02 -12.23
C LYS A 152 4.90 1.81 -12.25
N ARG A 153 5.91 1.28 -12.90
CA ARG A 153 7.12 2.04 -13.29
C ARG A 153 6.93 2.49 -14.73
N ILE A 154 7.08 3.77 -14.97
CA ILE A 154 7.01 4.39 -16.30
C ILE A 154 8.26 5.25 -16.49
N THR A 155 8.67 5.47 -17.73
CA THR A 155 9.77 6.42 -18.06
C THR A 155 9.29 7.86 -17.85
N THR A 156 10.23 8.80 -17.76
CA THR A 156 9.89 10.22 -17.65
C THR A 156 9.07 10.71 -18.84
N GLU A 157 9.38 10.25 -20.04
CA GLU A 157 8.64 10.56 -21.28
C GLU A 157 7.19 10.06 -21.21
N GLN A 158 7.00 8.79 -20.84
CA GLN A 158 5.67 8.21 -20.62
C GLN A 158 4.89 8.95 -19.53
N ALA A 159 5.55 9.42 -18.47
CA ALA A 159 4.90 10.20 -17.41
C ALA A 159 4.42 11.55 -17.94
N ILE A 160 5.24 12.24 -18.73
CA ILE A 160 4.88 13.52 -19.33
C ILE A 160 3.65 13.37 -20.24
N ASP A 161 3.62 12.33 -21.08
CA ASP A 161 2.49 12.08 -21.98
C ASP A 161 1.21 11.69 -21.23
N TYR A 162 1.36 10.99 -20.11
CA TYR A 162 0.21 10.54 -19.30
C TYR A 162 -0.44 11.67 -18.48
N PHE A 163 0.33 12.69 -18.10
CA PHE A 163 -0.12 13.79 -17.23
C PHE A 163 -0.31 15.14 -17.96
N ARG A 164 -0.17 15.17 -19.27
CA ARG A 164 -0.56 16.31 -20.12
C ARG A 164 -2.08 16.33 -20.29
#